data_5e823387964adeb28b78efd20864c72f
#
_entry.id   5e823387964adeb28b78efd20864c72f
#
_cell.length_a   1.000
_cell.length_b   1.000
_cell.length_c   1.000
_cell.angle_alpha   90.00
_cell.angle_beta   90.00
_cell.angle_gamma   90.00
#
_symmetry.space_group_name_H-M   'P 1'
#
loop_
_entity.id
_entity.type
_entity.pdbx_description
1 polymer ?
#
loop_
_entity_poly.entity_id
_entity_poly.type
_entity_poly.pdbx_seq_one_letter_code
_entity_poly.pdbx_strand_id
1 'polypeptide(L)'
;MNNKTKFALVDCNNFYASCERVFEPKLERKPIVVLSNNDGCIIARSNEAKALGIKMGAPFFKVKDLVVKNNVVVKSSNYPLYGDMSSRVMKIIGEYSPVQEVYYIDESFIDLEKLPFNLMSHMQSLRQRVKNWTGIPVCVGVGST
;
A
#
# COMPACT_ATOMS: atom_id res chain seq x y z
N MET A 1 2.71 33.32 -15.22
CA MET A 1 2.75 32.62 -13.93
C MET A 1 1.93 31.36 -14.00
N ASN A 2 2.56 30.23 -13.83
CA ASN A 2 1.83 28.97 -13.79
C ASN A 2 1.26 28.78 -12.38
N ASN A 3 -0.01 29.11 -12.20
CA ASN A 3 -0.75 28.80 -10.98
C ASN A 3 -1.16 27.31 -10.96
N LYS A 4 -0.18 26.44 -11.19
CA LYS A 4 -0.45 25.00 -11.13
C LYS A 4 -0.31 24.54 -9.69
N THR A 5 -1.40 24.04 -9.12
CA THR A 5 -1.38 23.37 -7.84
C THR A 5 -0.51 22.13 -7.93
N LYS A 6 0.46 21.99 -7.05
CA LYS A 6 1.26 20.79 -6.93
C LYS A 6 0.72 19.91 -5.83
N PHE A 7 0.61 18.65 -6.10
CA PHE A 7 0.15 17.66 -5.13
C PHE A 7 0.99 16.40 -5.21
N ALA A 8 0.97 15.63 -4.16
CA ALA A 8 1.51 14.28 -4.15
C ALA A 8 0.40 13.28 -3.90
N LEU A 9 0.43 12.19 -4.65
CA LEU A 9 -0.37 11.01 -4.35
C LEU A 9 0.54 10.00 -3.67
N VAL A 10 0.18 9.60 -2.47
CA VAL A 10 0.88 8.57 -1.71
C VAL A 10 0.03 7.31 -1.71
N ASP A 11 0.58 6.22 -2.18
CA ASP A 11 -0.10 4.96 -2.37
C ASP A 11 0.69 3.83 -1.71
N CYS A 12 0.03 3.08 -0.83
CA CYS A 12 0.66 1.92 -0.18
C CYS A 12 0.76 0.75 -1.15
N ASN A 13 1.95 0.17 -1.26
CA ASN A 13 2.19 -0.94 -2.19
C ASN A 13 1.60 -2.23 -1.65
N ASN A 14 0.71 -2.88 -2.43
CA ASN A 14 0.13 -4.17 -2.07
C ASN A 14 -0.35 -4.18 -0.62
N PHE A 15 -1.18 -3.21 -0.25
CA PHE A 15 -1.42 -2.81 1.13
C PHE A 15 -1.75 -3.97 2.06
N TYR A 16 -2.76 -4.77 1.74
CA TYR A 16 -3.17 -5.85 2.63
C TYR A 16 -2.07 -6.90 2.81
N ALA A 17 -1.42 -7.29 1.72
CA ALA A 17 -0.29 -8.23 1.79
C ALA A 17 0.88 -7.64 2.59
N SER A 18 1.15 -6.34 2.43
CA SER A 18 2.19 -5.65 3.19
C SER A 18 1.87 -5.59 4.68
N CYS A 19 0.61 -5.38 5.05
CA CYS A 19 0.18 -5.42 6.45
C CYS A 19 0.45 -6.80 7.07
N GLU A 20 0.15 -7.87 6.35
CA GLU A 20 0.41 -9.22 6.84
C GLU A 20 1.90 -9.47 7.07
N ARG A 21 2.76 -8.97 6.18
CA ARG A 21 4.22 -9.09 6.32
C ARG A 21 4.78 -8.35 7.52
N VAL A 22 4.21 -7.23 7.90
CA VAL A 22 4.67 -6.45 9.06
C VAL A 22 4.64 -7.30 10.32
N PHE A 23 3.60 -8.11 10.49
CA PHE A 23 3.40 -8.94 11.67
C PHE A 23 4.01 -10.33 11.55
N GLU A 24 4.38 -10.75 10.34
CA GLU A 24 5.06 -12.02 10.09
C GLU A 24 6.27 -11.80 9.18
N PRO A 25 7.40 -11.30 9.72
CA PRO A 25 8.58 -10.99 8.91
C PRO A 25 9.12 -12.18 8.09
N LYS A 26 8.84 -13.40 8.51
CA LYS A 26 9.19 -14.61 7.76
C LYS A 26 8.51 -14.69 6.39
N LEU A 27 7.45 -13.90 6.16
CA LEU A 27 6.75 -13.83 4.88
C LEU A 27 7.43 -12.89 3.89
N GLU A 28 8.49 -12.21 4.28
CA GLU A 28 9.26 -11.36 3.37
C GLU A 28 9.75 -12.18 2.17
N ARG A 29 9.57 -11.64 0.97
CA ARG A 29 9.94 -12.26 -0.31
C ARG A 29 9.13 -13.51 -0.68
N LYS A 30 8.15 -13.91 0.11
CA LYS A 30 7.26 -15.01 -0.24
C LYS A 30 6.04 -14.52 -1.00
N PRO A 31 5.51 -15.31 -1.94
CA PRO A 31 4.25 -14.95 -2.58
C PRO A 31 3.10 -15.05 -1.57
N ILE A 32 2.30 -13.98 -1.48
CA ILE A 32 1.17 -13.88 -0.56
C ILE A 32 -0.04 -13.41 -1.35
N VAL A 33 -1.20 -14.02 -1.08
CA VAL A 33 -2.49 -13.53 -1.51
C VAL A 33 -3.38 -13.34 -0.29
N VAL A 34 -4.23 -12.31 -0.35
CA VAL A 34 -5.26 -12.06 0.66
C VAL A 34 -6.61 -12.24 -0.01
N LEU A 35 -7.48 -13.00 0.64
CA LEU A 35 -8.80 -13.33 0.11
C LEU A 35 -9.86 -12.32 0.59
N SER A 36 -10.93 -12.21 -0.18
CA SER A 36 -12.10 -11.42 0.18
C SER A 36 -12.75 -11.93 1.47
N ASN A 37 -13.69 -11.17 2.01
CA ASN A 37 -14.34 -11.48 3.30
C ASN A 37 -14.96 -12.88 3.36
N ASN A 38 -15.41 -13.41 2.22
CA ASN A 38 -15.98 -14.76 2.12
C ASN A 38 -14.97 -15.81 1.64
N ASP A 39 -13.68 -15.47 1.58
CA ASP A 39 -12.59 -16.29 1.07
C ASP A 39 -12.77 -16.74 -0.40
N GLY A 40 -13.63 -16.05 -1.14
CA GLY A 40 -13.97 -16.43 -2.51
C GLY A 40 -13.05 -15.91 -3.59
N CYS A 41 -12.53 -14.70 -3.42
CA CYS A 41 -11.74 -14.01 -4.46
C CYS A 41 -10.47 -13.41 -3.88
N ILE A 42 -9.49 -13.25 -4.75
CA ILE A 42 -8.21 -12.61 -4.39
C ILE A 42 -8.37 -11.10 -4.46
N ILE A 43 -8.16 -10.40 -3.34
CA ILE A 43 -8.28 -8.95 -3.26
C ILE A 43 -6.94 -8.24 -3.07
N ALA A 44 -5.88 -8.96 -2.72
CA ALA A 44 -4.54 -8.40 -2.64
C ALA A 44 -3.49 -9.46 -2.94
N ARG A 45 -2.36 -9.02 -3.47
CA ARG A 45 -1.27 -9.89 -3.88
C ARG A 45 0.07 -9.20 -3.62
N SER A 46 1.05 -9.95 -3.13
CA SER A 46 2.43 -9.47 -3.12
C SER A 46 2.99 -9.41 -4.55
N ASN A 47 4.13 -8.74 -4.73
CA ASN A 47 4.79 -8.70 -6.04
C ASN A 47 5.17 -10.11 -6.52
N GLU A 48 5.59 -10.97 -5.62
CA GLU A 48 5.93 -12.35 -5.92
C GLU A 48 4.72 -13.13 -6.44
N ALA A 49 3.56 -12.92 -5.84
CA ALA A 49 2.31 -13.54 -6.29
C ALA A 49 1.88 -13.00 -7.66
N LYS A 50 2.04 -11.70 -7.90
CA LYS A 50 1.79 -11.09 -9.22
C LYS A 50 2.68 -11.71 -10.30
N ALA A 51 3.94 -11.95 -9.98
CA ALA A 51 4.90 -12.56 -10.90
C ALA A 51 4.50 -13.99 -11.31
N LEU A 52 3.74 -14.69 -10.46
CA LEU A 52 3.20 -16.02 -10.79
C LEU A 52 1.98 -15.96 -11.70
N GLY A 53 1.49 -14.78 -12.05
CA GLY A 53 0.34 -14.60 -12.91
C GLY A 53 -1.00 -14.58 -12.19
N ILE A 54 -1.01 -14.50 -10.86
CA ILE A 54 -2.25 -14.40 -10.09
C ILE A 54 -2.86 -13.02 -10.27
N LYS A 55 -4.11 -12.97 -10.73
CA LYS A 55 -4.79 -11.72 -11.05
C LYS A 55 -5.69 -11.23 -9.92
N MET A 56 -5.84 -9.90 -9.83
CA MET A 56 -6.81 -9.28 -8.94
C MET A 56 -8.24 -9.76 -9.26
N GLY A 57 -8.98 -10.08 -8.22
CA GLY A 57 -10.37 -10.55 -8.37
C GLY A 57 -10.52 -11.98 -8.81
N ALA A 58 -9.43 -12.71 -9.02
CA ALA A 58 -9.52 -14.11 -9.44
C ALA A 58 -10.27 -14.94 -8.38
N PRO A 59 -11.23 -15.78 -8.82
CA PRO A 59 -11.84 -16.73 -7.89
C PRO A 59 -10.77 -17.69 -7.35
N PHE A 60 -10.76 -17.88 -6.05
CA PHE A 60 -9.73 -18.70 -5.41
C PHE A 60 -9.69 -20.13 -5.95
N PHE A 61 -10.86 -20.73 -6.19
CA PHE A 61 -10.92 -22.11 -6.70
C PHE A 61 -10.20 -22.30 -8.04
N LYS A 62 -10.13 -21.23 -8.86
CA LYS A 62 -9.47 -21.30 -10.19
C LYS A 62 -7.94 -21.23 -10.09
N VAL A 63 -7.40 -20.67 -9.01
CA VAL A 63 -5.95 -20.50 -8.85
C VAL A 63 -5.37 -21.42 -7.77
N LYS A 64 -6.21 -22.25 -7.16
CA LYS A 64 -5.82 -23.12 -6.04
C LYS A 64 -4.64 -24.03 -6.38
N ASP A 65 -4.63 -24.64 -7.56
CA ASP A 65 -3.55 -25.52 -7.98
C ASP A 65 -2.23 -24.78 -8.12
N LEU A 66 -2.27 -23.58 -8.67
CA LEU A 66 -1.10 -22.71 -8.80
C LEU A 66 -0.59 -22.27 -7.42
N VAL A 67 -1.50 -21.96 -6.51
CA VAL A 67 -1.20 -21.59 -5.14
C VAL A 67 -0.48 -22.72 -4.41
N VAL A 68 -0.98 -23.93 -4.49
CA VAL A 68 -0.39 -25.12 -3.86
C VAL A 68 0.99 -25.42 -4.48
N LYS A 69 1.07 -25.41 -5.81
CA LYS A 69 2.31 -25.73 -6.53
C LYS A 69 3.46 -24.77 -6.18
N ASN A 70 3.17 -23.51 -5.95
CA ASN A 70 4.17 -22.48 -5.71
C ASN A 70 4.31 -22.07 -4.24
N ASN A 71 3.71 -22.81 -3.33
CA ASN A 71 3.73 -22.52 -1.90
C ASN A 71 3.32 -21.07 -1.58
N VAL A 72 2.28 -20.59 -2.26
CA VAL A 72 1.73 -19.25 -2.02
C VAL A 72 1.07 -19.22 -0.65
N VAL A 73 1.41 -18.23 0.16
CA VAL A 73 0.77 -18.03 1.46
C VAL A 73 -0.59 -17.40 1.25
N VAL A 74 -1.62 -18.02 1.81
CA VAL A 74 -3.00 -17.55 1.70
C VAL A 74 -3.46 -16.99 3.05
N LYS A 75 -3.94 -15.74 3.04
CA LYS A 75 -4.47 -15.08 4.22
C LYS A 75 -5.92 -14.69 3.98
N SER A 76 -6.77 -14.91 4.97
CA SER A 76 -8.10 -14.32 4.99
C SER A 76 -8.00 -12.83 5.33
N SER A 77 -8.99 -12.03 4.92
CA SER A 77 -9.02 -10.59 5.20
C SER A 77 -9.03 -10.33 6.71
N ASN A 78 -8.19 -9.43 7.15
CA ASN A 78 -8.18 -8.93 8.52
C ASN A 78 -8.40 -7.41 8.50
N TYR A 79 -9.65 -7.00 8.27
CA TYR A 79 -9.98 -5.58 8.12
C TYR A 79 -9.66 -4.74 9.36
N PRO A 80 -9.83 -5.22 10.61
CA PRO A 80 -9.37 -4.46 11.77
C PRO A 80 -7.88 -4.15 11.74
N LEU A 81 -7.04 -5.10 11.34
CA LEU A 81 -5.61 -4.90 11.18
C LEU A 81 -5.33 -3.87 10.10
N TYR A 82 -5.96 -4.01 8.93
CA TYR A 82 -5.72 -3.11 7.79
C TYR A 82 -6.18 -1.68 8.11
N GLY A 83 -7.30 -1.53 8.80
CA GLY A 83 -7.79 -0.23 9.26
C GLY A 83 -6.83 0.45 10.24
N ASP A 84 -6.29 -0.30 11.19
CA ASP A 84 -5.32 0.22 12.15
C ASP A 84 -4.03 0.67 11.45
N MET A 85 -3.50 -0.16 10.55
CA MET A 85 -2.30 0.17 9.80
C MET A 85 -2.51 1.37 8.88
N SER A 86 -3.68 1.47 8.25
CA SER A 86 -4.06 2.63 7.45
C SER A 86 -4.03 3.91 8.27
N SER A 87 -4.63 3.91 9.45
CA SER A 87 -4.63 5.07 10.35
C SER A 87 -3.22 5.52 10.70
N ARG A 88 -2.32 4.59 10.96
CA ARG A 88 -0.92 4.89 11.29
C ARG A 88 -0.19 5.51 10.10
N VAL A 89 -0.36 4.94 8.92
CA VAL A 89 0.26 5.46 7.69
C VAL A 89 -0.27 6.86 7.38
N MET A 90 -1.60 7.04 7.41
CA MET A 90 -2.23 8.32 7.08
C MET A 90 -1.84 9.43 8.05
N LYS A 91 -1.65 9.11 9.32
CA LYS A 91 -1.18 10.08 10.31
C LYS A 91 0.22 10.59 9.98
N ILE A 92 1.14 9.70 9.58
CA ILE A 92 2.49 10.08 9.19
C ILE A 92 2.45 10.95 7.94
N ILE A 93 1.69 10.55 6.92
CA ILE A 93 1.56 11.32 5.67
C ILE A 93 1.06 12.73 5.97
N GLY A 94 0.08 12.86 6.87
CA GLY A 94 -0.50 14.15 7.25
C GLY A 94 0.49 15.10 7.92
N GLU A 95 1.59 14.60 8.45
CA GLU A 95 2.64 15.45 9.03
C GLU A 95 3.48 16.16 7.96
N TYR A 96 3.39 15.73 6.70
CA TYR A 96 4.19 16.27 5.59
C TYR A 96 3.50 17.40 4.83
N SER A 97 2.23 17.66 5.11
CA SER A 97 1.50 18.78 4.52
C SER A 97 0.34 19.18 5.44
N PRO A 98 0.03 20.49 5.55
CA PRO A 98 -1.14 20.94 6.31
C PRO A 98 -2.47 20.57 5.65
N VAL A 99 -2.45 20.19 4.38
CA VAL A 99 -3.65 19.81 3.63
C VAL A 99 -3.49 18.38 3.13
N GLN A 100 -4.34 17.49 3.63
CA GLN A 100 -4.35 16.08 3.27
C GLN A 100 -5.78 15.64 2.98
N GLU A 101 -5.93 14.85 1.93
CA GLU A 101 -7.19 14.19 1.62
C GLU A 101 -6.94 12.68 1.53
N VAL A 102 -7.54 11.92 2.45
CA VAL A 102 -7.49 10.45 2.43
C VAL A 102 -8.56 9.98 1.45
N TYR A 103 -8.13 9.31 0.40
CA TYR A 103 -9.03 8.91 -0.70
C TYR A 103 -9.54 7.47 -0.52
N TYR A 104 -8.63 6.55 -0.22
CA TYR A 104 -8.92 5.15 0.10
C TYR A 104 -8.11 4.74 1.32
N ILE A 105 -8.34 3.52 1.79
CA ILE A 105 -7.60 2.95 2.94
C ILE A 105 -6.08 2.98 2.72
N ASP A 106 -5.63 2.94 1.47
CA ASP A 106 -4.22 2.85 1.07
C ASP A 106 -3.75 4.03 0.24
N GLU A 107 -4.55 5.06 0.05
CA GLU A 107 -4.22 6.21 -0.79
C GLU A 107 -4.53 7.54 -0.12
N SER A 108 -3.62 8.50 -0.27
CA SER A 108 -3.80 9.84 0.26
C SER A 108 -3.17 10.87 -0.68
N PHE A 109 -3.86 11.98 -0.86
CA PHE A 109 -3.32 13.17 -1.53
C PHE A 109 -2.85 14.17 -0.49
N ILE A 110 -1.72 14.80 -0.75
CA ILE A 110 -1.26 15.94 0.04
C ILE A 110 -0.95 17.11 -0.88
N ASP A 111 -1.29 18.30 -0.42
CA ASP A 111 -1.01 19.54 -1.14
C ASP A 111 0.43 19.95 -0.87
N LEU A 112 1.19 20.14 -1.94
CA LEU A 112 2.59 20.55 -1.88
C LEU A 112 2.77 22.04 -2.15
N GLU A 113 1.68 22.76 -2.46
CA GLU A 113 1.71 24.19 -2.70
C GLU A 113 2.18 24.92 -1.43
N LYS A 114 2.98 25.95 -1.62
CA LYS A 114 3.51 26.78 -0.53
C LYS A 114 4.47 26.07 0.45
N LEU A 115 4.94 24.88 0.14
CA LEU A 115 5.98 24.26 0.94
C LEU A 115 7.35 24.85 0.55
N PRO A 116 8.11 25.38 1.52
CA PRO A 116 9.35 26.11 1.24
C PRO A 116 10.57 25.20 1.03
N PHE A 117 10.39 23.90 0.98
CA PHE A 117 11.51 22.96 0.95
C PHE A 117 11.71 22.37 -0.44
N ASN A 118 12.83 21.66 -0.61
CA ASN A 118 13.03 20.78 -1.74
C ASN A 118 12.01 19.65 -1.68
N LEU A 119 11.07 19.63 -2.64
CA LEU A 119 9.98 18.65 -2.65
C LEU A 119 10.47 17.22 -2.79
N MET A 120 11.52 16.99 -3.59
CA MET A 120 12.07 15.64 -3.77
C MET A 120 12.59 15.07 -2.46
N SER A 121 13.40 15.85 -1.74
CA SER A 121 13.90 15.45 -0.41
C SER A 121 12.78 15.22 0.58
N HIS A 122 11.77 16.08 0.55
CA HIS A 122 10.60 15.98 1.43
C HIS A 122 9.83 14.68 1.19
N MET A 123 9.62 14.34 -0.08
CA MET A 123 8.91 13.11 -0.46
C MET A 123 9.73 11.86 -0.15
N GLN A 124 11.05 11.91 -0.34
CA GLN A 124 11.93 10.81 0.05
C GLN A 124 11.90 10.57 1.56
N SER A 125 11.90 11.64 2.34
CA SER A 125 11.76 11.57 3.79
C SER A 125 10.43 10.93 4.20
N LEU A 126 9.34 11.33 3.57
CA LEU A 126 8.02 10.75 3.81
C LEU A 126 8.03 9.25 3.58
N ARG A 127 8.50 8.84 2.41
CA ARG A 127 8.56 7.44 2.02
C ARG A 127 9.38 6.61 3.01
N GLN A 128 10.54 7.11 3.40
CA GLN A 128 11.43 6.41 4.32
C GLN A 128 10.83 6.34 5.72
N ARG A 129 10.19 7.41 6.19
CA ARG A 129 9.59 7.46 7.52
C ARG A 129 8.40 6.51 7.63
N VAL A 130 7.52 6.47 6.62
CA VAL A 130 6.41 5.52 6.60
C VAL A 130 6.96 4.09 6.67
N LYS A 131 7.96 3.77 5.87
CA LYS A 131 8.57 2.43 5.87
C LYS A 131 9.20 2.09 7.22
N ASN A 132 9.96 3.03 7.81
CA ASN A 132 10.65 2.78 9.08
C ASN A 132 9.68 2.63 10.25
N TRP A 133 8.61 3.41 10.28
CA TRP A 133 7.70 3.45 11.42
C TRP A 133 6.56 2.44 11.33
N THR A 134 6.14 2.06 10.14
CA THR A 134 5.01 1.13 9.95
C THR A 134 5.40 -0.19 9.29
N GLY A 135 6.54 -0.22 8.60
CA GLY A 135 6.93 -1.36 7.79
C GLY A 135 6.26 -1.40 6.41
N ILE A 136 5.36 -0.47 6.12
CA ILE A 136 4.60 -0.45 4.86
C ILE A 136 5.36 0.34 3.79
N PRO A 137 5.68 -0.27 2.63
CA PRO A 137 6.27 0.46 1.52
C PRO A 137 5.21 1.30 0.80
N VAL A 138 5.57 2.52 0.44
CA VAL A 138 4.68 3.41 -0.31
C VAL A 138 5.37 3.92 -1.56
N CYS A 139 4.55 4.25 -2.58
CA CYS A 139 4.97 5.00 -3.75
C CYS A 139 4.44 6.42 -3.65
N VAL A 140 5.25 7.38 -4.07
CA VAL A 140 4.88 8.80 -4.07
C VAL A 140 5.00 9.33 -5.48
N GLY A 141 3.89 9.80 -6.03
CA GLY A 141 3.85 10.46 -7.31
C GLY A 141 3.55 11.95 -7.12
N VAL A 142 4.33 12.81 -7.74
CA VAL A 142 4.11 14.27 -7.69
C VAL A 142 3.53 14.72 -9.02
N GLY A 143 2.46 15.48 -8.97
CA GLY A 143 1.79 15.99 -10.14
C GLY A 143 1.36 17.44 -9.97
N SER A 144 0.82 17.99 -11.05
CA SER A 144 0.25 19.34 -11.08
C SER A 144 -1.06 19.33 -11.84
N THR A 145 -2.00 20.16 -11.40
CA THR A 145 -3.29 20.36 -12.08
C THR A 145 -3.35 21.73 -12.73
#